data_cfa43e71590322136114cfff1939bcc3
#
_entry.id   cfa43e71590322136114cfff1939bcc3
#
_cell.length_a   1.000
_cell.length_b   1.000
_cell.length_c   1.000
_cell.angle_alpha   90.00
_cell.angle_beta   90.00
_cell.angle_gamma   90.00
#
_symmetry.space_group_name_H-M   'P 1'
#
loop_
_entity.id
_entity.type
_entity.pdbx_description
1 polymer ?
#
loop_
_entity_poly.entity_id
_entity_poly.type
_entity_poly.pdbx_seq_one_letter_code
_entity_poly.pdbx_strand_id
1 'polypeptide(L)'
;MQLNQKQFKLSFVTASILLASSVYAQDYVRVNYMQYDENDNRVSVKAPSIEVNKDFGVDYTLNVSLVTDAVSGATPIYVDSISGASAFNSRGDNKTPIKKNVEFTEQRTSASFSLVSRLDSRDEITVAFSKSYESDYDANTLSIDYLHWANKSKNRSYNIGASYALNNILIKDCSYNAQCGAPDSVSGASKKEISNILSTEVGVTQLIDKTSLVKASIFYSTEDGYLSNPYYNVVRYTNKIVAEVRPDKRVAYGFNLKYIKAFTSTISSKFKYKFYTDDWDITSHTIDINNYYELNSKVTLGFGIRYYTQSEAIFYSKDTNYFTDEVYASHDDRLSSFNSTTLKTSVDYKYSKSLSYNISLDKYDQSTDLSAMYTTVGFKYKF
;
A
#
# COMPACT_ATOMS: atom_id res chain seq x y z
N MET A 1 -13.90 -17.08 10.49
CA MET A 1 -14.35 -15.77 10.03
C MET A 1 -13.12 -14.89 9.87
N GLN A 2 -12.90 -14.37 8.69
CA GLN A 2 -11.66 -13.72 8.28
C GLN A 2 -11.80 -12.22 8.47
N LEU A 3 -10.96 -11.64 9.30
CA LEU A 3 -10.89 -10.19 9.52
C LEU A 3 -9.80 -9.60 8.63
N ASN A 4 -10.18 -8.68 7.77
CA ASN A 4 -9.32 -8.16 6.71
C ASN A 4 -8.63 -6.86 7.13
N GLN A 5 -7.31 -6.89 7.23
CA GLN A 5 -6.49 -5.71 7.53
C GLN A 5 -6.10 -4.89 6.26
N LYS A 6 -6.69 -5.16 5.11
CA LYS A 6 -6.06 -4.84 3.83
C LYS A 6 -6.46 -3.56 3.13
N GLN A 7 -7.36 -2.76 3.67
CA GLN A 7 -7.78 -1.54 2.97
C GLN A 7 -6.67 -0.48 2.81
N PHE A 8 -5.57 -0.59 3.53
CA PHE A 8 -4.51 0.42 3.48
C PHE A 8 -3.47 0.23 2.36
N LYS A 9 -3.43 -0.90 1.69
CA LYS A 9 -2.39 -1.18 0.68
C LYS A 9 -2.77 -0.82 -0.76
N LEU A 10 -4.04 -0.57 -1.04
CA LEU A 10 -4.49 -0.38 -2.43
C LEU A 10 -4.16 1.00 -3.00
N SER A 11 -4.25 2.05 -2.19
CA SER A 11 -3.94 3.42 -2.65
C SER A 11 -2.46 3.63 -3.03
N PHE A 12 -1.56 2.76 -2.58
CA PHE A 12 -0.14 2.86 -2.86
C PHE A 12 0.35 2.06 -4.08
N VAL A 13 -0.38 1.05 -4.52
CA VAL A 13 0.04 0.21 -5.65
C VAL A 13 -0.20 0.90 -7.00
N THR A 14 -1.20 1.73 -7.10
CA THR A 14 -1.51 2.45 -8.35
C THR A 14 -0.50 3.54 -8.70
N ALA A 15 0.13 4.17 -7.72
CA ALA A 15 1.11 5.23 -7.97
C ALA A 15 2.52 4.74 -8.35
N SER A 16 2.84 3.47 -8.13
CA SER A 16 4.19 2.94 -8.37
C SER A 16 4.40 2.33 -9.77
N ILE A 17 3.34 2.11 -10.54
CA ILE A 17 3.45 1.55 -11.90
C ILE A 17 3.90 2.61 -12.93
N LEU A 18 3.72 3.89 -12.63
CA LEU A 18 3.88 5.00 -13.58
C LEU A 18 5.33 5.47 -13.85
N LEU A 19 6.37 4.73 -13.52
CA LEU A 19 7.74 5.28 -13.60
C LEU A 19 8.83 4.35 -14.13
N ALA A 20 8.56 3.59 -15.16
CA ALA A 20 9.63 2.96 -15.91
C ALA A 20 9.75 3.61 -17.30
N SER A 21 10.29 4.83 -17.38
CA SER A 21 10.88 5.27 -18.64
C SER A 21 12.11 4.40 -18.89
N SER A 22 11.94 3.35 -19.65
CA SER A 22 12.99 2.43 -20.05
C SER A 22 13.80 3.03 -21.20
N VAL A 23 14.99 3.48 -20.92
CA VAL A 23 15.94 3.92 -21.97
C VAL A 23 16.49 2.73 -22.80
N TYR A 24 16.32 1.50 -22.34
CA TYR A 24 16.49 0.24 -23.08
C TYR A 24 15.56 -0.80 -22.46
N ALA A 25 14.40 -0.95 -23.03
CA ALA A 25 13.54 -2.06 -22.65
C ALA A 25 14.22 -3.36 -23.08
N GLN A 26 14.40 -4.25 -22.14
CA GLN A 26 14.88 -5.60 -22.39
C GLN A 26 13.77 -6.54 -21.96
N ASP A 27 13.48 -7.51 -22.81
CA ASP A 27 12.57 -8.60 -22.46
C ASP A 27 13.06 -9.29 -21.19
N TYR A 28 12.20 -9.47 -20.21
CA TYR A 28 12.58 -10.17 -19.00
C TYR A 28 11.39 -10.82 -18.30
N VAL A 29 11.72 -11.83 -17.54
CA VAL A 29 10.87 -12.39 -16.48
C VAL A 29 11.57 -12.13 -15.14
N ARG A 30 10.79 -11.64 -14.17
CA ARG A 30 11.22 -11.48 -12.78
C ARG A 30 10.31 -12.31 -11.89
N VAL A 31 10.91 -13.04 -10.97
CA VAL A 31 10.18 -13.77 -9.93
C VAL A 31 10.72 -13.31 -8.59
N ASN A 32 9.81 -12.95 -7.67
CA ASN A 32 10.17 -12.61 -6.30
C ASN A 32 9.29 -13.38 -5.32
N TYR A 33 9.85 -13.64 -4.16
CA TYR A 33 9.15 -14.08 -2.98
C TYR A 33 9.44 -13.10 -1.85
N MET A 34 8.39 -12.51 -1.31
CA MET A 34 8.45 -11.62 -0.17
C MET A 34 7.81 -12.28 1.04
N GLN A 35 8.47 -12.17 2.17
CA GLN A 35 7.93 -12.49 3.48
C GLN A 35 7.94 -11.22 4.33
N TYR A 36 6.85 -10.98 5.02
CA TYR A 36 6.64 -9.91 5.99
C TYR A 36 6.17 -10.51 7.28
N ASP A 37 6.86 -10.20 8.38
CA ASP A 37 6.51 -10.68 9.71
C ASP A 37 6.50 -9.51 10.68
N GLU A 38 5.39 -9.34 11.41
CA GLU A 38 5.28 -8.38 12.52
C GLU A 38 5.76 -9.01 13.82
N ASN A 39 6.17 -8.16 14.77
CA ASN A 39 6.47 -8.59 16.13
C ASN A 39 5.26 -9.27 16.78
N ASP A 40 5.53 -10.08 17.81
CA ASP A 40 4.54 -10.81 18.58
C ASP A 40 3.62 -11.72 17.75
N ASN A 41 4.10 -12.16 16.57
CA ASN A 41 3.35 -12.96 15.60
C ASN A 41 1.99 -12.35 15.21
N ARG A 42 1.89 -11.03 15.22
CA ARG A 42 0.64 -10.31 14.92
C ARG A 42 0.15 -10.58 13.51
N VAL A 43 1.02 -10.39 12.53
CA VAL A 43 0.70 -10.62 11.12
C VAL A 43 1.92 -11.19 10.41
N SER A 44 1.70 -12.22 9.61
CA SER A 44 2.67 -12.75 8.65
C SER A 44 2.07 -12.74 7.26
N VAL A 45 2.85 -12.30 6.27
CA VAL A 45 2.45 -12.25 4.85
C VAL A 45 3.50 -12.94 4.01
N LYS A 46 3.06 -13.85 3.13
CA LYS A 46 3.89 -14.49 2.11
C LYS A 46 3.37 -14.10 0.74
N ALA A 47 4.20 -13.47 -0.07
CA ALA A 47 3.78 -12.91 -1.36
C ALA A 47 4.74 -13.28 -2.50
N PRO A 48 4.55 -14.46 -3.13
CA PRO A 48 5.17 -14.74 -4.41
C PRO A 48 4.62 -13.83 -5.50
N SER A 49 5.50 -13.40 -6.41
CA SER A 49 5.14 -12.58 -7.56
C SER A 49 5.93 -12.95 -8.80
N ILE A 50 5.31 -12.80 -9.96
CA ILE A 50 5.94 -12.91 -11.27
C ILE A 50 5.62 -11.66 -12.09
N GLU A 51 6.60 -11.14 -12.79
CA GLU A 51 6.49 -10.02 -13.70
C GLU A 51 7.14 -10.38 -15.03
N VAL A 52 6.46 -10.12 -16.12
CA VAL A 52 6.96 -10.29 -17.49
C VAL A 52 6.94 -8.95 -18.18
N ASN A 53 8.06 -8.53 -18.74
CA ASN A 53 8.17 -7.36 -19.59
C ASN A 53 8.58 -7.80 -20.99
N LYS A 54 7.83 -7.39 -22.00
CA LYS A 54 8.04 -7.77 -23.39
C LYS A 54 7.93 -6.56 -24.30
N ASP A 55 8.96 -6.34 -25.10
CA ASP A 55 8.95 -5.35 -26.18
C ASP A 55 8.43 -5.95 -27.48
N PHE A 56 7.62 -5.18 -28.19
CA PHE A 56 7.17 -5.46 -29.54
C PHE A 56 7.69 -4.35 -30.47
N GLY A 57 8.82 -4.62 -31.07
CA GLY A 57 9.56 -3.60 -31.82
C GLY A 57 10.08 -2.48 -30.90
N VAL A 58 10.08 -1.26 -31.41
CA VAL A 58 10.51 -0.06 -30.68
C VAL A 58 9.34 0.76 -30.12
N ASP A 59 8.13 0.42 -30.52
CA ASP A 59 6.96 1.26 -30.29
C ASP A 59 6.06 0.77 -29.16
N TYR A 60 6.11 -0.51 -28.79
CA TYR A 60 5.25 -1.04 -27.74
C TYR A 60 6.04 -1.81 -26.69
N THR A 61 5.63 -1.67 -25.45
CA THR A 61 6.08 -2.50 -24.33
C THR A 61 4.89 -3.01 -23.56
N LEU A 62 4.78 -4.32 -23.39
CA LEU A 62 3.78 -4.96 -22.55
C LEU A 62 4.44 -5.34 -21.21
N ASN A 63 3.82 -4.97 -20.11
CA ASN A 63 4.16 -5.48 -18.78
C ASN A 63 2.96 -6.23 -18.20
N VAL A 64 3.21 -7.43 -17.69
CA VAL A 64 2.21 -8.27 -17.02
C VAL A 64 2.78 -8.66 -15.66
N SER A 65 2.00 -8.47 -14.59
CA SER A 65 2.41 -8.95 -13.28
C SER A 65 1.27 -9.71 -12.59
N LEU A 66 1.67 -10.72 -11.82
CA LEU A 66 0.80 -11.52 -10.97
C LEU A 66 1.42 -11.58 -9.57
N VAL A 67 0.61 -11.29 -8.57
CA VAL A 67 1.00 -11.39 -7.15
C VAL A 67 -0.10 -12.18 -6.44
N THR A 68 0.32 -13.17 -5.68
CA THR A 68 -0.57 -13.85 -4.73
C THR A 68 0.02 -13.66 -3.35
N ASP A 69 -0.75 -13.15 -2.42
CA ASP A 69 -0.31 -13.02 -1.03
C ASP A 69 -1.26 -13.76 -0.10
N ALA A 70 -0.66 -14.54 0.78
CA ALA A 70 -1.33 -15.21 1.89
C ALA A 70 -0.97 -14.47 3.18
N VAL A 71 -1.98 -14.04 3.91
CA VAL A 71 -1.86 -13.30 5.16
C VAL A 71 -2.43 -14.15 6.28
N SER A 72 -1.68 -14.28 7.35
CA SER A 72 -2.16 -14.85 8.61
C SER A 72 -1.79 -13.93 9.76
N GLY A 73 -2.58 -13.93 10.81
CA GLY A 73 -2.28 -13.08 11.96
C GLY A 73 -3.46 -12.91 12.88
N ALA A 74 -3.40 -11.90 13.74
CA ALA A 74 -4.44 -11.56 14.68
C ALA A 74 -4.73 -10.05 14.68
N THR A 75 -6.01 -9.69 14.65
CA THR A 75 -6.46 -8.30 14.70
C THR A 75 -7.06 -7.98 16.07
N PRO A 76 -6.64 -6.90 16.72
CA PRO A 76 -7.26 -6.47 17.96
C PRO A 76 -8.64 -5.86 17.69
N ILE A 77 -9.66 -6.40 18.38
CA ILE A 77 -11.01 -5.85 18.43
C ILE A 77 -11.48 -5.70 19.86
N TYR A 78 -12.49 -4.84 20.09
CA TYR A 78 -13.12 -4.75 21.40
C TYR A 78 -14.23 -5.78 21.52
N VAL A 79 -14.27 -6.49 22.66
CA VAL A 79 -15.29 -7.48 23.02
C VAL A 79 -15.74 -7.23 24.45
N ASP A 80 -16.96 -7.64 24.76
CA ASP A 80 -17.45 -7.63 26.14
C ASP A 80 -16.66 -8.61 27.02
N SER A 81 -16.38 -8.22 28.24
CA SER A 81 -15.56 -8.99 29.21
C SER A 81 -16.24 -10.24 29.79
N ILE A 82 -17.25 -10.81 29.14
CA ILE A 82 -17.93 -12.00 29.64
C ILE A 82 -17.02 -13.22 29.45
N SER A 83 -16.48 -13.74 30.53
CA SER A 83 -15.92 -15.08 30.55
C SER A 83 -17.05 -16.11 30.45
N GLY A 84 -16.95 -17.08 29.55
CA GLY A 84 -17.98 -18.05 29.20
C GLY A 84 -18.48 -19.00 30.31
N ALA A 85 -18.19 -18.76 31.59
CA ALA A 85 -18.64 -19.56 32.72
C ALA A 85 -19.80 -18.93 33.53
N SER A 86 -20.26 -17.73 33.21
CA SER A 86 -21.25 -17.00 34.00
C SER A 86 -22.45 -16.51 33.20
N ALA A 87 -22.89 -17.23 32.20
CA ALA A 87 -23.97 -16.83 31.29
C ALA A 87 -25.40 -16.83 31.94
N PHE A 88 -25.54 -17.15 33.19
CA PHE A 88 -26.82 -17.07 33.91
C PHE A 88 -26.70 -16.17 35.12
N ASN A 89 -27.47 -15.10 35.11
CA ASN A 89 -27.71 -14.13 36.18
C ASN A 89 -26.69 -12.98 36.31
N SER A 90 -26.82 -11.98 35.47
CA SER A 90 -26.80 -10.61 35.98
C SER A 90 -27.42 -9.66 34.97
N ARG A 91 -28.60 -9.26 35.28
CA ARG A 91 -29.21 -7.97 34.95
C ARG A 91 -28.41 -6.89 35.70
N GLY A 92 -27.35 -6.34 35.12
CA GLY A 92 -26.52 -5.35 35.78
C GLY A 92 -25.28 -5.03 34.94
N ASP A 93 -25.34 -4.16 34.16
CA ASP A 93 -24.66 -2.96 33.74
C ASP A 93 -23.26 -2.72 34.33
N ASN A 94 -22.24 -3.44 33.90
CA ASN A 94 -20.84 -2.96 33.95
C ASN A 94 -19.93 -3.97 33.21
N LYS A 95 -20.27 -4.25 31.95
CA LYS A 95 -19.37 -4.96 31.07
C LYS A 95 -18.30 -3.98 30.59
N THR A 96 -17.08 -4.16 31.01
CA THR A 96 -15.96 -3.35 30.53
C THR A 96 -15.47 -3.95 29.22
N PRO A 97 -15.46 -3.19 28.11
CA PRO A 97 -14.89 -3.65 26.84
C PRO A 97 -13.40 -3.97 27.01
N ILE A 98 -12.99 -5.14 26.54
CA ILE A 98 -11.58 -5.55 26.52
C ILE A 98 -11.10 -5.68 25.08
N LYS A 99 -9.84 -5.30 24.82
CA LYS A 99 -9.19 -5.50 23.53
C LYS A 99 -8.74 -6.96 23.44
N LYS A 100 -9.23 -7.68 22.42
CA LYS A 100 -8.89 -9.10 22.16
C LYS A 100 -8.36 -9.26 20.75
N ASN A 101 -7.29 -10.05 20.60
CA ASN A 101 -6.78 -10.43 19.29
C ASN A 101 -7.62 -11.57 18.71
N VAL A 102 -8.11 -11.38 17.49
CA VAL A 102 -8.85 -12.40 16.73
C VAL A 102 -8.00 -12.86 15.56
N GLU A 103 -7.72 -14.16 15.54
CA GLU A 103 -6.94 -14.78 14.46
C GLU A 103 -7.69 -14.74 13.14
N PHE A 104 -6.94 -14.55 12.05
CA PHE A 104 -7.48 -14.56 10.70
C PHE A 104 -6.47 -15.11 9.69
N THR A 105 -7.01 -15.62 8.59
CA THR A 105 -6.24 -15.98 7.40
C THR A 105 -6.95 -15.43 6.17
N GLU A 106 -6.21 -14.83 5.24
CA GLU A 106 -6.75 -14.26 4.01
C GLU A 106 -5.80 -14.53 2.85
N GLN A 107 -6.36 -14.73 1.68
CA GLN A 107 -5.60 -14.86 0.44
C GLN A 107 -6.08 -13.81 -0.57
N ARG A 108 -5.12 -13.07 -1.12
CA ARG A 108 -5.35 -12.12 -2.20
C ARG A 108 -4.62 -12.56 -3.46
N THR A 109 -5.27 -12.43 -4.59
CA THR A 109 -4.63 -12.54 -5.91
C THR A 109 -4.82 -11.24 -6.68
N SER A 110 -3.73 -10.70 -7.19
CA SER A 110 -3.73 -9.48 -7.99
C SER A 110 -3.01 -9.70 -9.30
N ALA A 111 -3.65 -9.30 -10.40
CA ALA A 111 -3.07 -9.31 -11.74
C ALA A 111 -3.08 -7.89 -12.31
N SER A 112 -2.02 -7.49 -13.01
CA SER A 112 -1.97 -6.23 -13.73
C SER A 112 -1.40 -6.40 -15.13
N PHE A 113 -1.91 -5.58 -16.05
CA PHE A 113 -1.48 -5.46 -17.44
C PHE A 113 -1.22 -3.99 -17.72
N SER A 114 -0.11 -3.70 -18.38
CA SER A 114 0.25 -2.34 -18.79
C SER A 114 0.83 -2.37 -20.18
N LEU A 115 0.30 -1.54 -21.07
CA LEU A 115 0.78 -1.34 -22.43
C LEU A 115 1.31 0.09 -22.56
N VAL A 116 2.59 0.22 -22.86
CA VAL A 116 3.22 1.48 -23.25
C VAL A 116 3.23 1.54 -24.78
N SER A 117 2.70 2.61 -25.33
CA SER A 117 2.77 2.94 -26.77
C SER A 117 3.63 4.19 -26.96
N ARG A 118 4.66 4.10 -27.79
CA ARG A 118 5.53 5.21 -28.16
C ARG A 118 5.10 5.77 -29.50
N LEU A 119 4.77 7.05 -29.50
CA LEU A 119 4.36 7.78 -30.69
C LEU A 119 5.57 8.16 -31.55
N ASP A 120 5.33 8.64 -32.78
CA ASP A 120 6.39 9.11 -33.69
C ASP A 120 7.24 10.24 -33.07
N SER A 121 6.64 11.10 -32.24
CA SER A 121 7.31 12.12 -31.43
C SER A 121 8.19 11.54 -30.31
N ARG A 122 8.08 10.24 -30.05
CA ARG A 122 8.63 9.51 -28.88
C ARG A 122 7.97 9.90 -27.57
N ASP A 123 6.84 10.56 -27.61
CA ASP A 123 5.96 10.67 -26.45
C ASP A 123 5.38 9.29 -26.13
N GLU A 124 5.01 9.06 -24.89
CA GLU A 124 4.54 7.75 -24.45
C GLU A 124 3.12 7.84 -23.90
N ILE A 125 2.26 6.93 -24.35
CA ILE A 125 0.95 6.69 -23.73
C ILE A 125 1.02 5.33 -23.05
N THR A 126 0.71 5.31 -21.76
CA THR A 126 0.60 4.07 -21.00
C THR A 126 -0.86 3.87 -20.61
N VAL A 127 -1.39 2.70 -20.93
CA VAL A 127 -2.70 2.25 -20.44
C VAL A 127 -2.49 1.02 -19.59
N ALA A 128 -3.05 1.01 -18.38
CA ALA A 128 -2.94 -0.16 -17.52
C ALA A 128 -4.29 -0.52 -16.88
N PHE A 129 -4.47 -1.82 -16.71
CA PHE A 129 -5.59 -2.42 -16.00
C PHE A 129 -5.06 -3.31 -14.90
N SER A 130 -5.67 -3.25 -13.71
CA SER A 130 -5.38 -4.19 -12.64
C SER A 130 -6.65 -4.70 -11.99
N LYS A 131 -6.61 -5.96 -11.58
CA LYS A 131 -7.65 -6.62 -10.79
C LYS A 131 -7.02 -7.22 -9.54
N SER A 132 -7.65 -6.96 -8.39
CA SER A 132 -7.29 -7.59 -7.12
C SER A 132 -8.54 -8.23 -6.52
N TYR A 133 -8.42 -9.48 -6.11
CA TYR A 133 -9.53 -10.27 -5.59
C TYR A 133 -9.17 -10.89 -4.25
N GLU A 134 -10.09 -10.74 -3.29
CA GLU A 134 -10.11 -11.38 -1.97
C GLU A 134 -11.51 -11.97 -1.73
N SER A 135 -11.70 -12.69 -0.62
CA SER A 135 -13.00 -13.33 -0.31
C SER A 135 -14.15 -12.32 -0.10
N ASP A 136 -13.83 -11.09 0.26
CA ASP A 136 -14.77 -10.02 0.61
C ASP A 136 -14.43 -8.66 -0.03
N TYR A 137 -13.41 -8.63 -0.90
CA TYR A 137 -12.97 -7.42 -1.57
C TYR A 137 -12.52 -7.70 -3.01
N ASP A 138 -13.15 -7.03 -3.98
CA ASP A 138 -12.82 -7.09 -5.41
C ASP A 138 -12.55 -5.68 -5.92
N ALA A 139 -11.34 -5.41 -6.37
CA ALA A 139 -10.92 -4.12 -6.91
C ALA A 139 -10.54 -4.22 -8.38
N ASN A 140 -11.06 -3.31 -9.18
CA ASN A 140 -10.73 -3.16 -10.59
C ASN A 140 -10.23 -1.74 -10.81
N THR A 141 -9.05 -1.57 -11.40
CA THR A 141 -8.45 -0.27 -11.64
C THR A 141 -8.07 -0.12 -13.11
N LEU A 142 -8.46 0.99 -13.71
CA LEU A 142 -8.01 1.42 -15.03
C LEU A 142 -7.16 2.69 -14.84
N SER A 143 -6.04 2.79 -15.56
CA SER A 143 -5.20 3.98 -15.57
C SER A 143 -4.70 4.34 -16.95
N ILE A 144 -4.48 5.63 -17.16
CA ILE A 144 -3.85 6.18 -18.34
C ILE A 144 -2.81 7.22 -17.90
N ASP A 145 -1.66 7.19 -18.55
CA ASP A 145 -0.59 8.19 -18.36
C ASP A 145 -0.07 8.63 -19.72
N TYR A 146 0.18 9.92 -19.89
CA TYR A 146 0.81 10.51 -21.06
C TYR A 146 2.10 11.21 -20.64
N LEU A 147 3.19 10.85 -21.30
CA LEU A 147 4.50 11.48 -21.14
C LEU A 147 4.87 12.22 -22.43
N HIS A 148 5.13 13.52 -22.28
CA HIS A 148 5.58 14.40 -23.35
C HIS A 148 7.02 14.84 -23.16
N TRP A 149 7.83 14.70 -24.21
CA TRP A 149 9.19 15.23 -24.23
C TRP A 149 9.21 16.68 -24.67
N ALA A 150 9.60 17.59 -23.76
CA ALA A 150 9.60 19.03 -23.99
C ALA A 150 10.57 19.51 -25.09
N ASN A 151 11.55 18.68 -25.42
CA ASN A 151 12.57 19.05 -26.42
C ASN A 151 13.19 17.82 -27.07
N LYS A 152 13.88 18.06 -28.23
CA LYS A 152 14.56 17.01 -29.00
C LYS A 152 15.70 16.34 -28.23
N SER A 153 16.35 17.04 -27.28
CA SER A 153 17.42 16.49 -26.45
C SER A 153 16.91 15.56 -25.34
N LYS A 154 15.58 15.49 -25.14
CA LYS A 154 14.91 14.63 -24.15
C LYS A 154 15.47 14.78 -22.72
N ASN A 155 15.88 16.00 -22.38
CA ASN A 155 16.37 16.28 -21.02
C ASN A 155 15.27 16.78 -20.08
N ARG A 156 14.07 17.05 -20.62
CA ARG A 156 12.87 17.42 -19.86
C ARG A 156 11.66 16.68 -20.40
N SER A 157 10.86 16.12 -19.50
CA SER A 157 9.55 15.58 -19.83
C SER A 157 8.49 16.07 -18.85
N TYR A 158 7.26 16.12 -19.33
CA TYR A 158 6.05 16.34 -18.54
C TYR A 158 5.23 15.07 -18.56
N ASN A 159 4.59 14.73 -17.46
CA ASN A 159 3.63 13.64 -17.43
C ASN A 159 2.31 14.12 -16.83
N ILE A 160 1.23 13.57 -17.35
CA ILE A 160 -0.12 13.68 -16.79
C ILE A 160 -0.71 12.27 -16.75
N GLY A 161 -1.23 11.88 -15.60
CA GLY A 161 -1.83 10.57 -15.43
C GLY A 161 -3.15 10.65 -14.67
N ALA A 162 -4.03 9.70 -14.93
CA ALA A 162 -5.27 9.51 -14.20
C ALA A 162 -5.52 8.02 -13.99
N SER A 163 -6.13 7.67 -12.85
CA SER A 163 -6.57 6.32 -12.57
C SER A 163 -7.93 6.34 -11.89
N TYR A 164 -8.74 5.32 -12.18
CA TYR A 164 -10.03 5.10 -11.56
C TYR A 164 -10.12 3.66 -11.07
N ALA A 165 -10.40 3.50 -9.77
CA ALA A 165 -10.61 2.21 -9.15
C ALA A 165 -12.05 2.06 -8.69
N LEU A 166 -12.66 0.92 -9.01
CA LEU A 166 -13.96 0.48 -8.54
C LEU A 166 -13.75 -0.70 -7.60
N ASN A 167 -14.18 -0.54 -6.35
CA ASN A 167 -14.01 -1.53 -5.30
C ASN A 167 -15.39 -2.03 -4.86
N ASN A 168 -15.60 -3.34 -4.93
CA ASN A 168 -16.77 -4.02 -4.39
C ASN A 168 -16.37 -4.63 -3.04
N ILE A 169 -17.14 -4.34 -2.00
CA ILE A 169 -16.88 -4.72 -0.62
C ILE A 169 -18.04 -5.59 -0.15
N LEU A 170 -17.75 -6.82 0.29
CA LEU A 170 -18.73 -7.69 0.89
C LEU A 170 -18.61 -7.62 2.42
N ILE A 171 -19.50 -6.87 3.05
CA ILE A 171 -19.64 -6.87 4.50
C ILE A 171 -20.39 -8.14 4.89
N LYS A 172 -19.68 -9.08 5.50
CA LYS A 172 -20.32 -10.22 6.15
C LYS A 172 -20.91 -9.68 7.44
N ASP A 173 -22.22 -9.80 7.62
CA ASP A 173 -22.94 -9.25 8.76
C ASP A 173 -22.34 -9.80 10.06
N CYS A 174 -21.51 -8.98 10.63
CA CYS A 174 -21.11 -9.12 12.00
C CYS A 174 -22.14 -8.36 12.81
N SER A 175 -23.28 -8.99 13.11
CA SER A 175 -24.15 -8.37 14.09
C SER A 175 -23.29 -8.06 15.31
N TYR A 176 -23.41 -6.87 15.77
CA TYR A 176 -22.67 -6.26 16.86
C TYR A 176 -22.54 -7.13 18.13
N ASN A 177 -23.51 -8.04 18.38
CA ASN A 177 -23.46 -9.05 19.45
C ASN A 177 -22.90 -10.40 19.00
N ALA A 178 -22.76 -10.64 17.71
CA ALA A 178 -22.06 -11.79 17.19
C ALA A 178 -20.60 -11.37 17.02
N GLN A 179 -19.72 -11.96 17.80
CA GLN A 179 -18.28 -11.77 17.65
C GLN A 179 -17.91 -12.09 16.20
N CYS A 180 -17.44 -11.09 15.46
CA CYS A 180 -16.80 -11.35 14.19
C CYS A 180 -15.69 -12.36 14.39
N GLY A 181 -15.89 -13.63 14.00
CA GLY A 181 -14.97 -14.73 14.25
C GLY A 181 -15.52 -15.88 15.09
N ALA A 182 -16.72 -15.78 15.64
CA ALA A 182 -17.35 -16.95 16.25
C ALA A 182 -17.88 -17.88 15.14
N PRO A 183 -17.57 -19.18 15.16
CA PRO A 183 -18.03 -20.13 14.16
C PRO A 183 -19.56 -20.28 14.10
N ASP A 184 -20.26 -19.90 15.16
CA ASP A 184 -21.70 -20.04 15.32
C ASP A 184 -22.47 -18.70 15.29
N SER A 185 -21.85 -17.63 14.78
CA SER A 185 -22.57 -16.38 14.62
C SER A 185 -23.73 -16.58 13.64
N VAL A 186 -24.93 -16.32 14.11
CA VAL A 186 -26.16 -16.34 13.34
C VAL A 186 -25.92 -15.67 12.00
N SER A 187 -26.22 -16.32 10.90
CA SER A 187 -26.06 -15.80 9.54
C SER A 187 -26.88 -14.55 9.37
N GLY A 188 -26.28 -13.40 9.61
CA GLY A 188 -26.81 -12.14 9.18
C GLY A 188 -26.68 -12.02 7.65
N ALA A 189 -27.56 -11.28 7.01
CA ALA A 189 -27.50 -11.04 5.59
C ALA A 189 -26.21 -10.27 5.27
N SER A 190 -25.41 -10.77 4.33
CA SER A 190 -24.25 -10.04 3.84
C SER A 190 -24.69 -8.79 3.07
N LYS A 191 -24.01 -7.65 3.31
CA LYS A 191 -24.27 -6.39 2.62
C LYS A 191 -23.16 -6.13 1.60
N LYS A 192 -23.54 -5.73 0.40
CA LYS A 192 -22.58 -5.27 -0.61
C LYS A 192 -22.49 -3.76 -0.56
N GLU A 193 -21.27 -3.27 -0.52
CA GLU A 193 -20.96 -1.85 -0.60
C GLU A 193 -19.96 -1.60 -1.73
N ILE A 194 -19.87 -0.34 -2.14
CA ILE A 194 -18.99 0.10 -3.22
C ILE A 194 -18.18 1.29 -2.73
N SER A 195 -16.91 1.36 -3.13
CA SER A 195 -16.12 2.58 -3.06
C SER A 195 -15.39 2.82 -4.38
N ASN A 196 -15.29 4.10 -4.74
CA ASN A 196 -14.62 4.55 -5.96
C ASN A 196 -13.44 5.42 -5.58
N ILE A 197 -12.34 5.28 -6.33
CA ILE A 197 -11.16 6.13 -6.15
C ILE A 197 -10.78 6.71 -7.50
N LEU A 198 -10.79 8.05 -7.60
CA LEU A 198 -10.22 8.78 -8.73
C LEU A 198 -8.91 9.42 -8.28
N SER A 199 -7.83 9.18 -9.00
CA SER A 199 -6.54 9.81 -8.72
C SER A 199 -5.97 10.42 -10.00
N THR A 200 -5.35 11.60 -9.87
CA THR A 200 -4.66 12.29 -10.96
C THR A 200 -3.28 12.74 -10.50
N GLU A 201 -2.32 12.77 -11.41
CA GLU A 201 -0.96 13.25 -11.15
C GLU A 201 -0.47 14.05 -12.34
N VAL A 202 0.17 15.20 -12.08
CA VAL A 202 0.91 15.99 -13.08
C VAL A 202 2.34 16.15 -12.59
N GLY A 203 3.31 15.93 -13.46
CA GLY A 203 4.70 15.95 -13.08
C GLY A 203 5.64 16.47 -14.15
N VAL A 204 6.83 16.83 -13.69
CA VAL A 204 7.96 17.22 -14.54
C VAL A 204 9.20 16.44 -14.13
N THR A 205 9.92 15.93 -15.12
CA THR A 205 11.24 15.32 -14.93
C THR A 205 12.27 16.15 -15.69
N GLN A 206 13.37 16.51 -15.03
CA GLN A 206 14.47 17.27 -15.61
C GLN A 206 15.80 16.56 -15.36
N LEU A 207 16.54 16.26 -16.41
CA LEU A 207 17.97 15.95 -16.33
C LEU A 207 18.71 17.28 -16.05
N ILE A 208 19.32 17.38 -14.88
CA ILE A 208 20.09 18.58 -14.49
C ILE A 208 21.46 18.53 -15.17
N ASP A 209 22.10 17.39 -15.10
CA ASP A 209 23.38 17.07 -15.74
C ASP A 209 23.45 15.57 -16.09
N LYS A 210 24.61 15.09 -16.60
CA LYS A 210 24.81 13.69 -16.99
C LYS A 210 24.68 12.70 -15.83
N THR A 211 24.71 13.18 -14.61
CA THR A 211 24.75 12.36 -13.38
C THR A 211 23.59 12.64 -12.44
N SER A 212 22.72 13.60 -12.75
CA SER A 212 21.65 13.99 -11.85
C SER A 212 20.31 14.26 -12.56
N LEU A 213 19.25 13.82 -11.91
CA LEU A 213 17.87 13.95 -12.36
C LEU A 213 16.99 14.37 -11.20
N VAL A 214 16.07 15.33 -11.47
CA VAL A 214 14.98 15.69 -10.56
C VAL A 214 13.66 15.34 -11.21
N LYS A 215 12.73 14.76 -10.44
CA LYS A 215 11.31 14.67 -10.78
C LYS A 215 10.51 15.32 -9.67
N ALA A 216 9.57 16.18 -10.03
CA ALA A 216 8.56 16.75 -9.15
C ALA A 216 7.18 16.48 -9.72
N SER A 217 6.22 16.12 -8.86
CA SER A 217 4.81 15.94 -9.25
C SER A 217 3.87 16.38 -8.15
N ILE A 218 2.68 16.82 -8.54
CA ILE A 218 1.54 17.04 -7.66
C ILE A 218 0.48 16.00 -7.97
N PHE A 219 -0.24 15.56 -6.96
CA PHE A 219 -1.34 14.61 -7.12
C PHE A 219 -2.60 15.10 -6.39
N TYR A 220 -3.73 14.64 -6.88
CA TYR A 220 -5.05 14.82 -6.29
C TYR A 220 -5.78 13.48 -6.33
N SER A 221 -6.48 13.13 -5.27
CA SER A 221 -7.26 11.90 -5.17
C SER A 221 -8.57 12.15 -4.47
N THR A 222 -9.63 11.52 -4.95
CA THR A 222 -10.93 11.47 -4.26
C THR A 222 -11.32 10.02 -4.05
N GLU A 223 -11.84 9.73 -2.87
CA GLU A 223 -12.46 8.45 -2.52
C GLU A 223 -13.92 8.73 -2.17
N ASP A 224 -14.84 7.92 -2.69
CA ASP A 224 -16.28 8.09 -2.49
C ASP A 224 -16.95 6.72 -2.29
N GLY A 225 -17.87 6.62 -1.33
CA GLY A 225 -18.60 5.41 -1.00
C GLY A 225 -18.24 4.83 0.35
N TYR A 226 -18.26 3.51 0.51
CA TYR A 226 -18.01 2.87 1.80
C TYR A 226 -16.51 2.87 2.14
N LEU A 227 -16.10 3.73 3.07
CA LEU A 227 -14.70 3.88 3.50
C LEU A 227 -14.44 3.38 4.93
N SER A 228 -15.48 2.94 5.64
CA SER A 228 -15.35 2.32 6.97
C SER A 228 -14.72 0.93 6.87
N ASN A 229 -14.04 0.51 7.94
CA ASN A 229 -13.55 -0.86 8.01
C ASN A 229 -14.66 -1.76 8.60
N PRO A 230 -15.15 -2.77 7.85
CA PRO A 230 -16.28 -3.59 8.30
C PRO A 230 -15.94 -4.50 9.50
N TYR A 231 -14.66 -4.60 9.85
CA TYR A 231 -14.16 -5.49 10.90
C TYR A 231 -13.72 -4.76 12.17
N TYR A 232 -13.74 -3.42 12.15
CA TYR A 232 -13.39 -2.62 13.32
C TYR A 232 -14.64 -2.17 14.06
N ASN A 233 -14.51 -2.06 15.36
CA ASN A 233 -15.54 -1.55 16.25
C ASN A 233 -15.02 -0.43 17.15
N VAL A 234 -15.94 0.34 17.68
CA VAL A 234 -15.70 1.50 18.52
C VAL A 234 -16.44 1.31 19.83
N VAL A 235 -15.80 1.68 20.93
CA VAL A 235 -16.41 1.74 22.25
C VAL A 235 -17.02 3.12 22.46
N ARG A 236 -18.30 3.19 22.80
CA ARG A 236 -18.97 4.43 23.19
C ARG A 236 -18.96 4.60 24.71
N TYR A 237 -19.14 5.83 25.18
CA TYR A 237 -19.08 6.21 26.61
C TYR A 237 -19.85 5.30 27.56
N THR A 238 -20.95 4.71 27.15
CA THR A 238 -21.74 3.74 27.94
C THR A 238 -21.19 2.32 27.88
N ASN A 239 -19.93 2.11 27.53
CA ASN A 239 -19.32 0.82 27.23
C ASN A 239 -20.03 0.04 26.10
N LYS A 240 -20.82 0.73 25.31
CA LYS A 240 -21.49 0.16 24.14
C LYS A 240 -20.50 0.05 22.98
N ILE A 241 -20.26 -1.16 22.53
CA ILE A 241 -19.44 -1.42 21.35
C ILE A 241 -20.34 -1.27 20.10
N VAL A 242 -19.96 -0.55 19.08
CA VAL A 242 -20.65 -0.35 17.80
C VAL A 242 -19.68 -0.52 16.65
N ALA A 243 -20.17 -0.71 15.43
CA ALA A 243 -19.31 -0.71 14.24
C ALA A 243 -18.62 0.65 14.08
N GLU A 244 -17.40 0.63 13.57
CA GLU A 244 -16.67 1.82 13.15
C GLU A 244 -17.46 2.55 12.03
N VAL A 245 -17.49 3.87 12.09
CA VAL A 245 -18.06 4.70 11.02
C VAL A 245 -17.07 5.79 10.65
N ARG A 246 -16.68 5.84 9.38
CA ARG A 246 -15.85 6.89 8.78
C ARG A 246 -16.68 7.71 7.81
N PRO A 247 -16.28 8.94 7.46
CA PRO A 247 -16.90 9.66 6.36
C PRO A 247 -16.85 8.83 5.06
N ASP A 248 -17.91 8.94 4.27
CA ASP A 248 -18.07 8.27 2.99
C ASP A 248 -17.32 8.96 1.83
N LYS A 249 -16.65 10.06 2.13
CA LYS A 249 -15.79 10.81 1.20
C LYS A 249 -14.46 11.12 1.83
N ARG A 250 -13.44 11.14 0.96
CA ARG A 250 -12.10 11.59 1.30
C ARG A 250 -11.48 12.29 0.11
N VAL A 251 -10.97 13.49 0.33
CA VAL A 251 -10.25 14.26 -0.67
C VAL A 251 -8.81 14.45 -0.20
N ALA A 252 -7.86 14.04 -1.02
CA ALA A 252 -6.45 14.12 -0.68
C ALA A 252 -5.64 14.77 -1.79
N TYR A 253 -4.58 15.48 -1.41
CA TYR A 253 -3.63 16.07 -2.33
C TYR A 253 -2.24 16.13 -1.72
N GLY A 254 -1.26 16.35 -2.56
CA GLY A 254 0.11 16.46 -2.11
C GLY A 254 1.09 16.56 -3.26
N PHE A 255 2.35 16.43 -2.91
CA PHE A 255 3.41 16.47 -3.91
C PHE A 255 4.51 15.43 -3.63
N ASN A 256 5.20 15.06 -4.69
CA ASN A 256 6.34 14.18 -4.66
C ASN A 256 7.56 14.90 -5.25
N LEU A 257 8.71 14.70 -4.61
CA LEU A 257 10.00 15.12 -5.13
C LEU A 257 10.93 13.89 -5.13
N LYS A 258 11.61 13.67 -6.25
CA LYS A 258 12.64 12.64 -6.39
C LYS A 258 13.89 13.26 -6.99
N TYR A 259 15.02 13.05 -6.33
CA TYR A 259 16.35 13.42 -6.82
C TYR A 259 17.23 12.18 -6.91
N ILE A 260 17.87 11.98 -8.03
CA ILE A 260 18.84 10.89 -8.25
C ILE A 260 20.17 11.53 -8.59
N LYS A 261 21.24 11.09 -7.96
CA LYS A 261 22.62 11.54 -8.22
C LYS A 261 23.59 10.36 -8.25
N ALA A 262 24.34 10.25 -9.34
CA ALA A 262 25.54 9.45 -9.38
C ALA A 262 26.72 10.33 -8.95
N PHE A 263 27.30 10.03 -7.82
CA PHE A 263 28.45 10.79 -7.27
C PHE A 263 29.75 10.34 -7.92
N THR A 264 29.84 9.05 -8.18
CA THR A 264 30.95 8.42 -8.90
C THR A 264 30.42 7.41 -9.91
N SER A 265 31.28 6.71 -10.64
CA SER A 265 30.87 5.60 -11.49
C SER A 265 30.31 4.39 -10.71
N THR A 266 30.57 4.32 -9.42
CA THR A 266 30.17 3.19 -8.56
C THR A 266 29.21 3.57 -7.43
N ILE A 267 29.01 4.85 -7.14
CA ILE A 267 28.17 5.32 -6.04
C ILE A 267 27.05 6.18 -6.59
N SER A 268 25.81 5.80 -6.31
CA SER A 268 24.63 6.59 -6.62
C SER A 268 23.67 6.65 -5.43
N SER A 269 22.94 7.75 -5.35
CA SER A 269 21.90 7.96 -4.32
C SER A 269 20.60 8.40 -4.93
N LYS A 270 19.52 8.00 -4.30
CA LYS A 270 18.16 8.35 -4.64
C LYS A 270 17.48 8.90 -3.39
N PHE A 271 17.15 10.16 -3.44
CA PHE A 271 16.35 10.85 -2.44
C PHE A 271 14.91 10.97 -2.93
N LYS A 272 13.93 10.71 -2.06
CA LYS A 272 12.52 10.97 -2.30
C LYS A 272 11.92 11.67 -1.10
N TYR A 273 11.04 12.62 -1.39
CA TYR A 273 10.18 13.25 -0.40
C TYR A 273 8.74 13.20 -0.91
N LYS A 274 7.79 12.89 -0.02
CA LYS A 274 6.37 12.97 -0.29
C LYS A 274 5.70 13.75 0.82
N PHE A 275 4.89 14.71 0.43
CA PHE A 275 3.91 15.40 1.27
C PHE A 275 2.53 14.92 0.88
N TYR A 276 1.68 14.70 1.88
CA TYR A 276 0.28 14.29 1.72
C TYR A 276 -0.57 15.01 2.75
N THR A 277 -1.76 15.45 2.37
CA THR A 277 -2.79 15.92 3.29
C THR A 277 -4.17 15.60 2.75
N ASP A 278 -5.17 15.47 3.62
CA ASP A 278 -6.55 15.17 3.27
C ASP A 278 -7.56 15.89 4.17
N ASP A 279 -8.84 15.77 3.84
CA ASP A 279 -9.97 16.35 4.56
C ASP A 279 -10.39 15.55 5.82
N TRP A 280 -9.65 14.49 6.15
CA TRP A 280 -9.75 13.81 7.45
C TRP A 280 -8.74 14.35 8.46
N ASP A 281 -8.07 15.50 8.17
CA ASP A 281 -7.00 16.14 8.93
C ASP A 281 -5.69 15.34 9.01
N ILE A 282 -5.55 14.29 8.19
CA ILE A 282 -4.27 13.59 8.10
C ILE A 282 -3.30 14.38 7.22
N THR A 283 -2.19 14.76 7.82
CA THR A 283 -1.03 15.33 7.13
C THR A 283 0.16 14.43 7.35
N SER A 284 0.88 14.06 6.28
CA SER A 284 2.02 13.17 6.40
C SER A 284 3.22 13.59 5.56
N HIS A 285 4.39 13.23 6.06
CA HIS A 285 5.68 13.44 5.40
C HIS A 285 6.42 12.11 5.30
N THR A 286 6.96 11.83 4.12
CA THR A 286 7.83 10.69 3.89
C THR A 286 9.16 11.17 3.33
N ILE A 287 10.26 10.77 3.96
CA ILE A 287 11.62 10.91 3.43
C ILE A 287 12.17 9.51 3.19
N ASP A 288 12.73 9.26 2.01
CA ASP A 288 13.29 7.97 1.63
C ASP A 288 14.63 8.21 0.92
N ILE A 289 15.72 7.74 1.52
CA ILE A 289 17.09 7.88 1.02
C ILE A 289 17.62 6.48 0.77
N ASN A 290 18.06 6.20 -0.46
CA ASN A 290 18.66 4.92 -0.83
C ASN A 290 20.00 5.18 -1.51
N ASN A 291 21.04 4.50 -1.05
CA ASN A 291 22.37 4.58 -1.58
C ASN A 291 22.74 3.22 -2.19
N TYR A 292 23.36 3.26 -3.35
CA TYR A 292 23.81 2.05 -4.05
C TYR A 292 25.31 2.14 -4.29
N TYR A 293 25.99 1.06 -3.99
CA TYR A 293 27.42 0.92 -4.20
C TYR A 293 27.71 -0.30 -5.09
N GLU A 294 28.22 -0.06 -6.27
CA GLU A 294 28.71 -1.11 -7.18
C GLU A 294 30.08 -1.57 -6.68
N LEU A 295 30.11 -2.66 -5.88
CA LEU A 295 31.32 -3.23 -5.34
C LEU A 295 32.24 -3.75 -6.46
N ASN A 296 31.62 -4.31 -7.51
CA ASN A 296 32.26 -4.72 -8.75
C ASN A 296 31.21 -4.86 -9.86
N SER A 297 31.60 -5.31 -11.06
CA SER A 297 30.68 -5.47 -12.20
C SER A 297 29.52 -6.46 -11.97
N LYS A 298 29.58 -7.29 -10.92
CA LYS A 298 28.58 -8.31 -10.61
C LYS A 298 27.77 -8.02 -9.37
N VAL A 299 28.30 -7.27 -8.39
CA VAL A 299 27.67 -7.06 -7.09
C VAL A 299 27.37 -5.60 -6.87
N THR A 300 26.11 -5.29 -6.59
CA THR A 300 25.66 -3.98 -6.11
C THR A 300 25.06 -4.13 -4.71
N LEU A 301 25.52 -3.32 -3.79
CA LEU A 301 24.98 -3.22 -2.42
C LEU A 301 24.05 -2.02 -2.33
N GLY A 302 22.92 -2.18 -1.68
CA GLY A 302 21.97 -1.13 -1.40
C GLY A 302 21.81 -0.90 0.10
N PHE A 303 21.79 0.38 0.52
CA PHE A 303 21.53 0.79 1.89
C PHE A 303 20.55 1.96 1.88
N GLY A 304 19.48 1.88 2.66
CA GLY A 304 18.46 2.92 2.69
C GLY A 304 17.89 3.16 4.07
N ILE A 305 17.33 4.35 4.21
CA ILE A 305 16.51 4.73 5.35
C ILE A 305 15.26 5.43 4.85
N ARG A 306 14.12 5.07 5.42
CA ARG A 306 12.86 5.76 5.22
C ARG A 306 12.36 6.25 6.57
N TYR A 307 11.99 7.50 6.63
CA TYR A 307 11.28 8.10 7.76
C TYR A 307 9.89 8.54 7.30
N TYR A 308 8.89 8.24 8.11
CA TYR A 308 7.51 8.62 7.90
C TYR A 308 6.92 9.21 9.16
N THR A 309 6.08 10.23 9.04
CA THR A 309 5.27 10.77 10.13
C THR A 309 3.90 11.16 9.61
N GLN A 310 2.87 11.01 10.44
CA GLN A 310 1.51 11.49 10.16
C GLN A 310 0.86 12.08 11.42
N SER A 311 -0.10 13.01 11.21
CA SER A 311 -1.10 13.40 12.20
C SER A 311 -2.22 12.35 12.28
N GLU A 312 -3.05 12.44 13.31
CA GLU A 312 -4.24 11.59 13.43
C GLU A 312 -5.44 12.16 12.64
N ALA A 313 -6.39 11.28 12.33
CA ALA A 313 -7.66 11.70 11.75
C ALA A 313 -8.54 12.37 12.81
N ILE A 314 -9.33 13.38 12.40
CA ILE A 314 -10.19 14.15 13.30
C ILE A 314 -11.22 13.29 14.07
N PHE A 315 -11.60 12.14 13.53
CA PHE A 315 -12.55 11.20 14.14
C PHE A 315 -11.86 9.97 14.77
N TYR A 316 -10.54 10.03 15.00
CA TYR A 316 -9.79 8.99 15.69
C TYR A 316 -9.65 9.31 17.18
N SER A 317 -9.74 8.32 18.03
CA SER A 317 -9.26 8.38 19.41
C SER A 317 -8.77 7.01 19.89
N LYS A 318 -7.73 7.01 20.70
CA LYS A 318 -7.26 5.83 21.43
C LYS A 318 -8.04 5.61 22.73
N ASP A 319 -8.67 6.68 23.27
CA ASP A 319 -9.42 6.62 24.51
C ASP A 319 -10.83 6.04 24.27
N THR A 320 -11.11 4.91 24.91
CA THR A 320 -12.40 4.23 24.84
C THR A 320 -13.56 4.97 25.51
N ASN A 321 -13.27 6.00 26.30
CA ASN A 321 -14.29 6.87 26.91
C ASN A 321 -14.54 8.16 26.13
N TYR A 322 -13.84 8.35 25.00
CA TYR A 322 -13.91 9.59 24.23
C TYR A 322 -15.23 9.77 23.48
N PHE A 323 -15.65 8.70 22.78
CA PHE A 323 -16.83 8.80 21.92
C PHE A 323 -18.14 8.68 22.69
N THR A 324 -19.05 9.60 22.47
CA THR A 324 -20.41 9.61 23.02
C THR A 324 -21.44 9.27 21.92
N ASP A 325 -21.77 10.27 21.09
CA ASP A 325 -22.79 10.22 20.03
C ASP A 325 -22.29 10.79 18.69
N GLU A 326 -20.98 11.00 18.53
CA GLU A 326 -20.37 11.47 17.29
C GLU A 326 -20.74 10.54 16.13
N VAL A 327 -21.03 11.13 14.95
CA VAL A 327 -21.41 10.35 13.74
C VAL A 327 -20.25 9.49 13.29
N TYR A 328 -19.05 10.07 13.24
CA TYR A 328 -17.83 9.39 12.83
C TYR A 328 -16.95 9.08 14.04
N ALA A 329 -16.48 7.86 14.12
CA ALA A 329 -15.63 7.41 15.21
C ALA A 329 -14.79 6.19 14.80
N SER A 330 -13.52 6.20 15.17
CA SER A 330 -12.57 5.12 14.90
C SER A 330 -11.59 4.92 16.04
N HIS A 331 -11.28 3.66 16.35
CA HIS A 331 -10.15 3.24 17.19
C HIS A 331 -9.07 2.54 16.36
N ASP A 332 -9.06 2.73 15.05
CA ASP A 332 -8.06 2.13 14.16
C ASP A 332 -6.72 2.86 14.29
N ASP A 333 -5.73 2.19 14.89
CA ASP A 333 -4.40 2.74 15.14
C ASP A 333 -3.69 3.24 13.85
N ARG A 334 -4.16 2.83 12.66
CA ARG A 334 -3.66 3.32 11.37
C ARG A 334 -4.07 4.78 11.10
N LEU A 335 -5.11 5.26 11.76
CA LEU A 335 -5.58 6.65 11.69
C LEU A 335 -4.99 7.50 12.82
N SER A 336 -4.18 6.93 13.70
CA SER A 336 -3.51 7.65 14.78
C SER A 336 -2.35 8.51 14.28
N SER A 337 -1.91 9.40 15.12
CA SER A 337 -0.64 10.09 14.96
C SER A 337 0.52 9.15 15.30
N PHE A 338 1.47 8.99 14.37
CA PHE A 338 2.67 8.20 14.60
C PHE A 338 3.82 8.61 13.69
N ASN A 339 5.00 8.15 14.03
CA ASN A 339 6.16 8.15 13.15
C ASN A 339 6.71 6.71 12.98
N SER A 340 7.43 6.49 11.90
CA SER A 340 8.10 5.21 11.68
C SER A 340 9.41 5.36 10.93
N THR A 341 10.31 4.42 11.16
CA THR A 341 11.60 4.33 10.48
C THR A 341 11.73 2.95 9.83
N THR A 342 12.20 2.92 8.59
CA THR A 342 12.58 1.66 7.92
C THR A 342 14.04 1.71 7.55
N LEU A 343 14.82 0.76 8.04
CA LEU A 343 16.20 0.51 7.58
C LEU A 343 16.16 -0.54 6.48
N LYS A 344 16.85 -0.28 5.37
CA LYS A 344 16.81 -1.12 4.17
C LYS A 344 18.21 -1.57 3.79
N THR A 345 18.35 -2.84 3.48
CA THR A 345 19.58 -3.40 2.93
C THR A 345 19.25 -4.28 1.74
N SER A 346 20.11 -4.28 0.72
CA SER A 346 19.93 -5.16 -0.44
C SER A 346 21.27 -5.55 -1.05
N VAL A 347 21.26 -6.70 -1.71
CA VAL A 347 22.35 -7.20 -2.54
C VAL A 347 21.75 -7.63 -3.87
N ASP A 348 22.24 -7.05 -4.95
CA ASP A 348 21.96 -7.48 -6.32
C ASP A 348 23.19 -8.18 -6.89
N TYR A 349 23.02 -9.41 -7.39
CA TYR A 349 24.09 -10.22 -7.95
C TYR A 349 23.82 -10.57 -9.41
N LYS A 350 24.65 -10.07 -10.32
CA LYS A 350 24.62 -10.38 -11.75
C LYS A 350 25.40 -11.67 -12.00
N TYR A 351 24.72 -12.81 -12.07
CA TYR A 351 25.35 -14.10 -12.36
C TYR A 351 25.87 -14.14 -13.80
N SER A 352 25.05 -13.70 -14.76
CA SER A 352 25.39 -13.61 -16.17
C SER A 352 24.82 -12.35 -16.81
N LYS A 353 24.99 -12.18 -18.12
CA LYS A 353 24.34 -11.10 -18.88
C LYS A 353 22.80 -11.19 -18.82
N SER A 354 22.26 -12.40 -18.74
CA SER A 354 20.83 -12.67 -18.76
C SER A 354 20.23 -12.91 -17.37
N LEU A 355 21.02 -13.36 -16.37
CA LEU A 355 20.48 -13.78 -15.08
C LEU A 355 21.07 -12.96 -13.94
N SER A 356 20.20 -12.42 -13.10
CA SER A 356 20.55 -11.73 -11.86
C SER A 356 19.65 -12.18 -10.72
N TYR A 357 20.19 -12.13 -9.51
CA TYR A 357 19.50 -12.42 -8.25
C TYR A 357 19.47 -11.17 -7.40
N ASN A 358 18.44 -11.05 -6.58
CA ASN A 358 18.32 -10.01 -5.56
C ASN A 358 17.91 -10.61 -4.23
N ILE A 359 18.44 -10.04 -3.16
CA ILE A 359 17.98 -10.25 -1.79
C ILE A 359 17.87 -8.91 -1.11
N SER A 360 16.80 -8.68 -0.35
CA SER A 360 16.67 -7.50 0.50
C SER A 360 16.12 -7.86 1.87
N LEU A 361 16.53 -7.08 2.85
CA LEU A 361 16.08 -7.16 4.23
C LEU A 361 15.79 -5.74 4.72
N ASP A 362 14.52 -5.49 5.09
CA ASP A 362 14.08 -4.19 5.58
C ASP A 362 13.51 -4.37 6.99
N LYS A 363 13.98 -3.56 7.94
CA LYS A 363 13.45 -3.51 9.30
C LYS A 363 12.61 -2.25 9.47
N TYR A 364 11.36 -2.42 9.86
CA TYR A 364 10.39 -1.36 10.13
C TYR A 364 10.12 -1.27 11.61
N ASP A 365 10.17 -0.05 12.16
CA ASP A 365 9.82 0.26 13.53
C ASP A 365 8.88 1.48 13.55
N GLN A 366 7.78 1.41 14.31
CA GLN A 366 6.76 2.45 14.46
C GLN A 366 6.61 2.85 15.93
N SER A 367 6.31 4.11 16.18
CA SER A 367 6.17 4.67 17.55
C SER A 367 4.97 4.12 18.34
N THR A 368 4.10 3.30 17.73
CA THR A 368 2.97 2.60 18.37
C THR A 368 3.28 1.14 18.68
N ASP A 369 4.53 0.81 18.95
CA ASP A 369 5.03 -0.53 19.31
C ASP A 369 4.89 -1.59 18.20
N LEU A 370 4.61 -1.18 16.95
CA LEU A 370 4.65 -2.06 15.79
C LEU A 370 6.06 -2.11 15.23
N SER A 371 6.64 -3.30 15.17
CA SER A 371 7.84 -3.55 14.38
C SER A 371 7.64 -4.69 13.41
N ALA A 372 8.36 -4.67 12.29
CA ALA A 372 8.23 -5.71 11.27
C ALA A 372 9.53 -5.90 10.49
N MET A 373 9.67 -7.10 9.95
CA MET A 373 10.75 -7.47 9.03
C MET A 373 10.17 -7.81 7.66
N TYR A 374 10.78 -7.26 6.61
CA TYR A 374 10.52 -7.63 5.23
C TYR A 374 11.75 -8.33 4.68
N THR A 375 11.57 -9.53 4.19
CA THR A 375 12.60 -10.26 3.45
C THR A 375 12.11 -10.50 2.04
N THR A 376 12.91 -10.12 1.04
CA THR A 376 12.60 -10.41 -0.36
C THR A 376 13.77 -11.13 -1.00
N VAL A 377 13.47 -12.21 -1.70
CA VAL A 377 14.42 -12.91 -2.57
C VAL A 377 13.83 -13.03 -3.96
N GLY A 378 14.67 -12.91 -4.98
CA GLY A 378 14.17 -13.02 -6.34
C GLY A 378 15.25 -13.19 -7.37
N PHE A 379 14.80 -13.42 -8.59
CA PHE A 379 15.69 -13.42 -9.75
C PHE A 379 15.02 -12.71 -10.93
N LYS A 380 15.85 -12.22 -11.83
CA LYS A 380 15.46 -11.62 -13.11
C LYS A 380 16.21 -12.31 -14.23
N TYR A 381 15.49 -12.86 -15.20
CA TYR A 381 16.01 -13.45 -16.42
C TYR A 381 15.66 -12.57 -17.62
N LYS A 382 16.66 -12.17 -18.38
CA LYS A 382 16.54 -11.38 -19.62
C LYS A 382 16.69 -12.31 -20.82
N PHE A 383 15.86 -12.18 -21.83
CA PHE A 383 15.84 -13.00 -23.03
C PHE A 383 15.67 -12.21 -24.31
#